data_856c04c1f6f032feb513637de4ad7073
#
_entry.id   856c04c1f6f032feb513637de4ad7073
#
_cell.length_a   1.000
_cell.length_b   1.000
_cell.length_c   1.000
_cell.angle_alpha   90.00
_cell.angle_beta   90.00
_cell.angle_gamma   90.00
#
_symmetry.space_group_name_H-M   'P 1'
#
loop_
_entity.id
_entity.type
_entity.pdbx_description
1 polymer ?
#
loop_
_entity_poly.entity_id
_entity_poly.type
_entity_poly.pdbx_seq_one_letter_code
_entity_poly.pdbx_strand_id
1 'polypeptide(L)'
;KRSSRESFASLFYSEKYSVEHSLNVIKRNISIINKALNINITNDDIIRKKPFLFFENLSCVDLISKTKPNILLVPGASFTSKMYPIKGYVKISKKINGNFIILWGSPSELLLAEEIKLLSPNVHVVNKLSFNDLKALISNVDLVIGSDTGPVHMAWALNKASITLFGLT
;
A
#
# COMPACT_ATOMS: atom_id res chain seq x y z
N LYS A 1 -4.58 28.79 -14.30
CA LYS A 1 -3.76 27.62 -14.73
C LYS A 1 -4.66 26.39 -14.74
N ARG A 2 -4.73 25.69 -15.87
CA ARG A 2 -5.55 24.47 -16.02
C ARG A 2 -5.00 23.37 -15.11
N SER A 3 -5.80 22.88 -14.20
CA SER A 3 -5.43 21.86 -13.22
C SER A 3 -5.60 20.42 -13.75
N SER A 4 -6.11 20.25 -14.96
CA SER A 4 -6.27 18.95 -15.60
C SER A 4 -4.95 18.53 -16.24
N ARG A 5 -4.48 17.31 -15.89
CA ARG A 5 -3.29 16.68 -16.48
C ARG A 5 -3.48 16.40 -17.98
N GLU A 6 -4.72 16.14 -18.39
CA GLU A 6 -5.14 15.88 -19.75
C GLU A 6 -6.10 16.99 -20.21
N SER A 7 -5.56 17.97 -20.94
CA SER A 7 -6.35 19.15 -21.34
C SER A 7 -7.55 18.79 -22.22
N PHE A 8 -7.45 17.79 -23.09
CA PHE A 8 -8.54 17.34 -23.95
C PHE A 8 -9.67 16.65 -23.19
N ALA A 9 -9.37 15.85 -22.15
CA ALA A 9 -10.40 15.21 -21.32
C ALA A 9 -11.35 16.24 -20.67
N SER A 10 -10.84 17.44 -20.42
CA SER A 10 -11.65 18.51 -19.81
C SER A 10 -12.80 19.02 -20.69
N LEU A 11 -12.82 18.71 -21.98
CA LEU A 11 -13.92 19.06 -22.90
C LEU A 11 -15.18 18.22 -22.64
N PHE A 12 -14.99 17.03 -22.08
CA PHE A 12 -16.07 16.07 -21.81
C PHE A 12 -16.62 16.14 -20.37
N TYR A 13 -16.06 17.03 -19.54
CA TYR A 13 -16.54 17.18 -18.16
C TYR A 13 -17.75 18.10 -18.11
N SER A 14 -18.85 17.61 -17.52
CA SER A 14 -20.06 18.40 -17.26
C SER A 14 -19.77 19.53 -16.25
N GLU A 15 -18.90 19.26 -15.27
CA GLU A 15 -18.53 20.23 -14.24
C GLU A 15 -17.04 20.26 -13.98
N LYS A 16 -16.53 21.39 -13.49
CA LYS A 16 -15.10 21.61 -13.21
C LYS A 16 -14.94 22.32 -11.88
N TYR A 17 -14.19 21.67 -10.99
CA TYR A 17 -13.92 22.22 -9.66
C TYR A 17 -12.46 22.62 -9.53
N SER A 18 -12.22 23.82 -9.00
CA SER A 18 -10.87 24.26 -8.65
C SER A 18 -10.51 23.73 -7.26
N VAL A 19 -9.34 23.13 -7.15
CA VAL A 19 -8.79 22.59 -5.89
C VAL A 19 -7.34 23.06 -5.74
N GLU A 20 -6.96 23.42 -4.53
CA GLU A 20 -5.62 23.88 -4.22
C GLU A 20 -4.58 22.75 -4.36
N HIS A 21 -3.54 22.98 -5.17
CA HIS A 21 -2.50 22.01 -5.45
C HIS A 21 -1.56 21.72 -4.28
N SER A 22 -1.45 22.64 -3.33
CA SER A 22 -0.63 22.49 -2.11
C SER A 22 -1.17 21.44 -1.14
N LEU A 23 -2.47 21.12 -1.24
CA LEU A 23 -3.10 20.10 -0.41
C LEU A 23 -2.58 18.70 -0.79
N ASN A 24 -2.48 17.80 0.21
CA ASN A 24 -2.21 16.40 -0.06
C ASN A 24 -3.34 15.76 -0.91
N VAL A 25 -3.05 14.64 -1.56
CA VAL A 25 -3.94 14.00 -2.53
C VAL A 25 -5.30 13.62 -1.93
N ILE A 26 -5.33 13.17 -0.67
CA ILE A 26 -6.58 12.80 0.03
C ILE A 26 -7.47 14.03 0.19
N LYS A 27 -6.93 15.13 0.71
CA LYS A 27 -7.68 16.38 0.88
C LYS A 27 -8.17 16.97 -0.44
N ARG A 28 -7.36 16.86 -1.51
CA ARG A 28 -7.77 17.29 -2.86
C ARG A 28 -8.95 16.48 -3.36
N ASN A 29 -8.87 15.15 -3.25
CA ASN A 29 -9.94 14.27 -3.70
C ASN A 29 -11.24 14.50 -2.92
N ILE A 30 -11.15 14.66 -1.60
CA ILE A 30 -12.31 14.97 -0.76
C ILE A 30 -12.91 16.33 -1.12
N SER A 31 -12.08 17.34 -1.35
CA SER A 31 -12.58 18.66 -1.78
C SER A 31 -13.37 18.58 -3.10
N ILE A 32 -12.92 17.75 -4.05
CA ILE A 32 -13.65 17.51 -5.30
C ILE A 32 -14.97 16.80 -5.03
N ILE A 33 -14.94 15.69 -4.26
CA ILE A 33 -16.12 14.90 -3.93
C ILE A 33 -17.15 15.74 -3.18
N ASN A 34 -16.73 16.49 -2.16
CA ASN A 34 -17.62 17.37 -1.40
C ASN A 34 -18.34 18.38 -2.29
N LYS A 35 -17.60 19.01 -3.23
CA LYS A 35 -18.18 19.98 -4.17
C LYS A 35 -19.10 19.32 -5.19
N ALA A 36 -18.68 18.16 -5.75
CA ALA A 36 -19.44 17.49 -6.80
C ALA A 36 -20.75 16.87 -6.30
N LEU A 37 -20.74 16.35 -5.08
CA LEU A 37 -21.90 15.66 -4.50
C LEU A 37 -22.66 16.49 -3.47
N ASN A 38 -22.24 17.74 -3.23
CA ASN A 38 -22.79 18.62 -2.20
C ASN A 38 -22.87 17.96 -0.81
N ILE A 39 -21.79 17.28 -0.41
CA ILE A 39 -21.64 16.62 0.90
C ILE A 39 -20.48 17.24 1.67
N ASN A 40 -20.35 16.93 2.96
CA ASN A 40 -19.29 17.48 3.81
C ASN A 40 -18.53 16.35 4.52
N ILE A 41 -17.58 15.73 3.82
CA ILE A 41 -16.63 14.79 4.43
C ILE A 41 -15.53 15.61 5.12
N THR A 42 -15.35 15.41 6.41
CA THR A 42 -14.40 16.12 7.27
C THR A 42 -13.10 15.35 7.46
N ASN A 43 -12.08 16.01 8.04
CA ASN A 43 -10.86 15.30 8.45
C ASN A 43 -11.14 14.24 9.52
N ASP A 44 -12.09 14.45 10.39
CA ASP A 44 -12.46 13.50 11.44
C ASP A 44 -13.08 12.23 10.84
N ASP A 45 -13.90 12.36 9.79
CA ASP A 45 -14.45 11.21 9.08
C ASP A 45 -13.34 10.35 8.46
N ILE A 46 -12.26 11.00 7.95
CA ILE A 46 -11.11 10.29 7.39
C ILE A 46 -10.33 9.55 8.49
N ILE A 47 -10.10 10.21 9.63
CA ILE A 47 -9.34 9.65 10.76
C ILE A 47 -10.11 8.48 11.39
N ARG A 48 -11.42 8.62 11.52
CA ARG A 48 -12.32 7.63 12.14
C ARG A 48 -12.91 6.64 11.14
N LYS A 49 -12.45 6.65 9.89
CA LYS A 49 -12.97 5.72 8.88
C LYS A 49 -12.89 4.28 9.35
N LYS A 50 -13.92 3.50 9.06
CA LYS A 50 -13.87 2.05 9.22
C LYS A 50 -13.10 1.41 8.06
N PRO A 51 -12.53 0.21 8.25
CA PRO A 51 -12.03 -0.58 7.12
C PRO A 51 -13.12 -0.72 6.06
N PHE A 52 -12.74 -0.54 4.79
CA PHE A 52 -13.71 -0.60 3.68
C PHE A 52 -13.31 -1.56 2.56
N LEU A 53 -12.29 -2.40 2.79
CA LEU A 53 -12.00 -3.54 1.93
C LEU A 53 -12.56 -4.80 2.59
N PHE A 54 -13.33 -5.56 1.80
CA PHE A 54 -13.94 -6.80 2.22
C PHE A 54 -13.17 -7.99 1.66
N PHE A 55 -13.07 -9.06 2.45
CA PHE A 55 -12.41 -10.31 2.08
C PHE A 55 -13.10 -11.47 2.80
N GLU A 56 -13.00 -12.64 2.20
CA GLU A 56 -13.40 -13.91 2.80
C GLU A 56 -12.25 -14.48 3.64
N ASN A 57 -12.47 -15.64 4.24
CA ASN A 57 -11.49 -16.28 5.13
C ASN A 57 -10.11 -16.44 4.51
N LEU A 58 -9.08 -16.24 5.33
CA LEU A 58 -7.68 -16.29 4.95
C LEU A 58 -7.22 -17.74 4.71
N SER A 59 -6.65 -18.01 3.54
CA SER A 59 -5.98 -19.27 3.21
C SER A 59 -4.52 -19.36 3.72
N CYS A 60 -3.92 -18.25 4.16
CA CYS A 60 -2.50 -18.12 4.56
C CYS A 60 -2.30 -17.97 6.07
N VAL A 61 -3.13 -18.58 6.90
CA VAL A 61 -3.09 -18.47 8.37
C VAL A 61 -1.74 -18.92 8.96
N ASP A 62 -1.12 -19.94 8.35
CA ASP A 62 0.13 -20.53 8.83
C ASP A 62 1.35 -19.59 8.78
N LEU A 63 1.25 -18.50 8.01
CA LEU A 63 2.32 -17.50 7.91
C LEU A 63 2.28 -16.47 9.04
N ILE A 64 1.18 -16.41 9.79
CA ILE A 64 0.98 -15.41 10.84
C ILE A 64 1.50 -15.93 12.18
N SER A 65 2.49 -15.26 12.71
CA SER A 65 3.02 -15.54 14.05
C SER A 65 2.05 -15.07 15.14
N LYS A 66 1.87 -15.91 16.16
CA LYS A 66 1.10 -15.53 17.37
C LYS A 66 1.96 -14.87 18.45
N THR A 67 3.29 -14.88 18.28
CA THR A 67 4.24 -14.46 19.33
C THR A 67 5.13 -13.30 18.92
N LYS A 68 5.20 -12.99 17.62
CA LYS A 68 6.03 -11.91 17.09
C LYS A 68 5.19 -10.96 16.23
N PRO A 69 5.53 -9.67 16.16
CA PRO A 69 4.92 -8.76 15.21
C PRO A 69 5.04 -9.28 13.77
N ASN A 70 3.93 -9.30 13.05
CA ASN A 70 3.86 -9.71 11.65
C ASN A 70 4.10 -8.51 10.74
N ILE A 71 5.16 -8.53 9.97
CA ILE A 71 5.58 -7.42 9.12
C ILE A 71 5.56 -7.87 7.66
N LEU A 72 4.70 -7.24 6.87
CA LEU A 72 4.61 -7.51 5.44
C LEU A 72 5.56 -6.56 4.69
N LEU A 73 6.49 -7.12 3.94
CA LEU A 73 7.40 -6.39 3.06
C LEU A 73 6.90 -6.43 1.62
N VAL A 74 6.87 -5.25 0.97
CA VAL A 74 6.43 -5.07 -0.42
C VAL A 74 7.55 -4.43 -1.21
N PRO A 75 8.54 -5.22 -1.70
CA PRO A 75 9.73 -4.68 -2.38
C PRO A 75 9.46 -4.21 -3.80
N GLY A 76 8.41 -4.73 -4.45
CA GLY A 76 8.06 -4.39 -5.83
C GLY A 76 7.45 -2.99 -5.98
N ALA A 77 7.63 -2.41 -7.16
CA ALA A 77 6.97 -1.18 -7.61
C ALA A 77 6.84 -1.15 -9.13
N SER A 78 5.90 -0.33 -9.63
CA SER A 78 5.67 -0.16 -11.07
C SER A 78 6.87 0.39 -11.84
N PHE A 79 7.75 1.12 -11.16
CA PHE A 79 8.98 1.69 -11.73
C PHE A 79 10.16 1.40 -10.82
N THR A 80 11.29 1.05 -11.40
CA THR A 80 12.53 0.76 -10.67
C THR A 80 12.99 1.95 -9.81
N SER A 81 12.77 3.19 -10.28
CA SER A 81 13.08 4.41 -9.52
C SER A 81 12.29 4.55 -8.21
N LYS A 82 11.16 3.87 -8.09
CA LYS A 82 10.35 3.83 -6.86
C LYS A 82 10.77 2.73 -5.88
N MET A 83 11.60 1.79 -6.32
CA MET A 83 11.97 0.63 -5.51
C MET A 83 12.97 1.01 -4.43
N TYR A 84 12.69 0.57 -3.20
CA TYR A 84 13.66 0.66 -2.12
C TYR A 84 14.71 -0.46 -2.26
N PRO A 85 16.00 -0.18 -2.01
CA PRO A 85 17.06 -1.16 -2.20
C PRO A 85 16.88 -2.43 -1.37
N ILE A 86 17.13 -3.60 -1.98
CA ILE A 86 17.07 -4.93 -1.31
C ILE A 86 17.85 -4.95 0.00
N LYS A 87 19.08 -4.39 0.00
CA LYS A 87 19.91 -4.29 1.20
C LYS A 87 19.20 -3.60 2.37
N GLY A 88 18.29 -2.67 2.09
CA GLY A 88 17.49 -2.01 3.11
C GLY A 88 16.49 -2.96 3.77
N TYR A 89 15.75 -3.74 2.99
CA TYR A 89 14.83 -4.76 3.51
C TYR A 89 15.56 -5.83 4.33
N VAL A 90 16.71 -6.31 3.84
CA VAL A 90 17.59 -7.24 4.57
C VAL A 90 18.04 -6.65 5.91
N LYS A 91 18.43 -5.36 5.91
CA LYS A 91 18.83 -4.68 7.15
C LYS A 91 17.69 -4.57 8.16
N ILE A 92 16.47 -4.27 7.70
CA ILE A 92 15.28 -4.21 8.53
C ILE A 92 15.00 -5.57 9.14
N SER A 93 14.94 -6.64 8.33
CA SER A 93 14.61 -7.98 8.79
C SER A 93 15.64 -8.59 9.76
N LYS A 94 16.91 -8.15 9.69
CA LYS A 94 17.95 -8.58 10.63
C LYS A 94 17.96 -7.78 11.95
N LYS A 95 17.47 -6.55 11.93
CA LYS A 95 17.53 -5.66 13.11
C LYS A 95 16.29 -5.74 14.00
N ILE A 96 15.15 -6.11 13.44
CA ILE A 96 13.88 -6.12 14.16
C ILE A 96 13.51 -7.57 14.48
N ASN A 97 13.16 -7.83 15.73
CA ASN A 97 12.62 -9.14 16.11
C ASN A 97 11.15 -9.21 15.68
N GLY A 98 10.89 -9.77 14.50
CA GLY A 98 9.58 -9.87 13.89
C GLY A 98 9.43 -11.11 13.00
N ASN A 99 8.20 -11.42 12.65
CA ASN A 99 7.86 -12.38 11.61
C ASN A 99 7.74 -11.61 10.28
N PHE A 100 8.67 -11.82 9.37
CA PHE A 100 8.74 -11.11 8.10
C PHE A 100 8.16 -11.94 6.98
N ILE A 101 7.19 -11.36 6.28
CA ILE A 101 6.50 -11.96 5.15
C ILE A 101 6.75 -11.07 3.93
N ILE A 102 7.17 -11.64 2.80
CA ILE A 102 7.40 -10.87 1.56
C ILE A 102 6.32 -11.19 0.55
N LEU A 103 5.71 -10.12 0.05
CA LEU A 103 4.73 -10.13 -1.03
C LEU A 103 5.41 -9.92 -2.39
N TRP A 104 4.87 -10.58 -3.41
CA TRP A 104 5.21 -10.37 -4.81
C TRP A 104 3.96 -10.53 -5.69
N GLY A 105 3.93 -9.87 -6.86
CA GLY A 105 2.82 -9.93 -7.80
C GLY A 105 3.24 -10.35 -9.23
N SER A 106 4.51 -10.11 -9.58
CA SER A 106 5.09 -10.44 -10.89
C SER A 106 6.30 -11.37 -10.77
N PRO A 107 6.71 -12.09 -11.83
CA PRO A 107 7.91 -12.92 -11.80
C PRO A 107 9.19 -12.15 -11.44
N SER A 108 9.32 -10.90 -11.89
CA SER A 108 10.45 -10.04 -11.51
C SER A 108 10.46 -9.68 -10.03
N GLU A 109 9.30 -9.47 -9.43
CA GLU A 109 9.19 -9.21 -7.99
C GLU A 109 9.47 -10.47 -7.16
N LEU A 110 9.13 -11.67 -7.70
CA LEU A 110 9.51 -12.94 -7.06
C LEU A 110 11.03 -13.08 -6.96
N LEU A 111 11.77 -12.74 -8.02
CA LEU A 111 13.24 -12.76 -7.97
C LEU A 111 13.80 -11.85 -6.88
N LEU A 112 13.23 -10.65 -6.71
CA LEU A 112 13.61 -9.75 -5.61
C LEU A 112 13.29 -10.35 -4.23
N ALA A 113 12.12 -10.99 -4.10
CA ALA A 113 11.70 -11.60 -2.85
C ALA A 113 12.64 -12.78 -2.47
N GLU A 114 13.01 -13.62 -3.42
CA GLU A 114 13.93 -14.74 -3.21
C GLU A 114 15.35 -14.26 -2.90
N GLU A 115 15.82 -13.16 -3.53
CA GLU A 115 17.10 -12.56 -3.19
C GLU A 115 17.12 -12.04 -1.75
N ILE A 116 16.05 -11.39 -1.29
CA ILE A 116 15.93 -10.94 0.10
C ILE A 116 15.95 -12.15 1.04
N LYS A 117 15.22 -13.22 0.73
CA LYS A 117 15.19 -14.46 1.51
C LYS A 117 16.55 -15.13 1.62
N LEU A 118 17.30 -15.17 0.51
CA LEU A 118 18.65 -15.73 0.49
C LEU A 118 19.59 -14.97 1.45
N LEU A 119 19.48 -13.64 1.50
CA LEU A 119 20.29 -12.76 2.36
C LEU A 119 19.75 -12.68 3.80
N SER A 120 18.50 -13.07 4.03
CA SER A 120 17.82 -13.03 5.32
C SER A 120 16.87 -14.22 5.49
N PRO A 121 17.38 -15.41 5.91
CA PRO A 121 16.61 -16.67 5.94
C PRO A 121 15.37 -16.65 6.86
N ASN A 122 15.29 -15.70 7.78
CA ASN A 122 14.14 -15.50 8.67
C ASN A 122 12.91 -14.86 7.99
N VAL A 123 12.99 -14.63 6.69
CA VAL A 123 11.91 -14.04 5.91
C VAL A 123 11.13 -15.12 5.16
N HIS A 124 9.80 -15.01 5.12
CA HIS A 124 8.90 -15.94 4.42
C HIS A 124 8.39 -15.32 3.12
N VAL A 125 8.70 -15.93 1.98
CA VAL A 125 8.13 -15.52 0.69
C VAL A 125 6.78 -16.22 0.52
N VAL A 126 5.71 -15.44 0.28
CA VAL A 126 4.37 -16.02 0.06
C VAL A 126 4.28 -16.68 -1.31
N ASN A 127 3.35 -17.63 -1.46
CA ASN A 127 2.90 -18.07 -2.78
C ASN A 127 2.16 -16.92 -3.47
N LYS A 128 1.94 -17.02 -4.78
CA LYS A 128 1.15 -16.03 -5.51
C LYS A 128 -0.25 -15.96 -4.92
N LEU A 129 -0.63 -14.77 -4.45
CA LEU A 129 -1.91 -14.54 -3.80
C LEU A 129 -2.96 -14.07 -4.80
N SER A 130 -4.21 -14.47 -4.56
CA SER A 130 -5.36 -13.80 -5.14
C SER A 130 -5.57 -12.41 -4.48
N PHE A 131 -6.36 -11.54 -5.09
CA PHE A 131 -6.71 -10.26 -4.47
C PHE A 131 -7.44 -10.43 -3.13
N ASN A 132 -8.23 -11.48 -2.97
CA ASN A 132 -8.92 -11.78 -1.73
C ASN A 132 -7.92 -12.17 -0.63
N ASP A 133 -7.00 -13.10 -0.93
CA ASP A 133 -5.96 -13.53 0.01
C ASP A 133 -5.01 -12.40 0.38
N LEU A 134 -4.69 -11.50 -0.56
CA LEU A 134 -3.88 -10.32 -0.30
C LEU A 134 -4.56 -9.38 0.72
N LYS A 135 -5.85 -9.08 0.55
CA LYS A 135 -6.61 -8.28 1.52
C LYS A 135 -6.64 -8.95 2.89
N ALA A 136 -6.90 -10.26 2.92
CA ALA A 136 -6.93 -11.05 4.14
C ALA A 136 -5.55 -11.06 4.83
N LEU A 137 -4.45 -11.27 4.08
CA LEU A 137 -3.10 -11.21 4.63
C LEU A 137 -2.80 -9.83 5.24
N ILE A 138 -3.06 -8.75 4.51
CA ILE A 138 -2.85 -7.38 5.00
C ILE A 138 -3.66 -7.11 6.26
N SER A 139 -4.87 -7.64 6.37
CA SER A 139 -5.70 -7.46 7.57
C SER A 139 -5.16 -8.20 8.81
N ASN A 140 -4.31 -9.20 8.64
CA ASN A 140 -3.75 -10.03 9.70
C ASN A 140 -2.30 -9.68 10.07
N VAL A 141 -1.64 -8.78 9.36
CA VAL A 141 -0.31 -8.29 9.75
C VAL A 141 -0.42 -7.05 10.63
N ASP A 142 0.65 -6.75 11.37
CA ASP A 142 0.72 -5.59 12.24
C ASP A 142 1.27 -4.35 11.53
N LEU A 143 2.14 -4.56 10.53
CA LEU A 143 2.80 -3.49 9.78
C LEU A 143 3.03 -3.89 8.33
N VAL A 144 2.79 -2.96 7.40
CA VAL A 144 3.17 -3.09 5.99
C VAL A 144 4.27 -2.09 5.67
N ILE A 145 5.38 -2.56 5.10
CA ILE A 145 6.50 -1.71 4.67
C ILE A 145 6.73 -1.93 3.17
N GLY A 146 6.68 -0.89 2.38
CA GLY A 146 6.89 -1.03 0.94
C GLY A 146 6.99 0.29 0.21
N SER A 147 7.26 0.19 -1.10
CA SER A 147 7.22 1.34 -2.00
C SER A 147 5.78 1.85 -2.19
N ASP A 148 5.60 3.01 -2.82
CA ASP A 148 4.29 3.58 -3.16
C ASP A 148 3.56 2.69 -4.17
N THR A 149 2.79 1.71 -3.65
CA THR A 149 2.12 0.63 -4.40
C THR A 149 0.77 0.24 -3.80
N GLY A 150 -0.02 -0.51 -4.56
CA GLY A 150 -1.37 -0.96 -4.17
C GLY A 150 -1.46 -1.57 -2.77
N PRO A 151 -0.63 -2.55 -2.38
CA PRO A 151 -0.69 -3.17 -1.07
C PRO A 151 -0.52 -2.21 0.11
N VAL A 152 0.33 -1.17 -0.02
CA VAL A 152 0.49 -0.14 1.02
C VAL A 152 -0.77 0.72 1.15
N HIS A 153 -1.42 1.05 0.02
CA HIS A 153 -2.71 1.74 0.02
C HIS A 153 -3.84 0.86 0.58
N MET A 154 -3.80 -0.46 0.33
CA MET A 154 -4.74 -1.42 0.93
C MET A 154 -4.57 -1.47 2.47
N ALA A 155 -3.35 -1.40 2.98
CA ALA A 155 -3.10 -1.32 4.42
C ALA A 155 -3.81 -0.09 5.03
N TRP A 156 -3.70 1.08 4.39
CA TRP A 156 -4.43 2.26 4.82
C TRP A 156 -5.96 2.06 4.78
N ALA A 157 -6.48 1.42 3.72
CA ALA A 157 -7.90 1.13 3.57
C ALA A 157 -8.44 0.16 4.63
N LEU A 158 -7.57 -0.73 5.13
CA LEU A 158 -7.86 -1.71 6.19
C LEU A 158 -7.52 -1.19 7.60
N ASN A 159 -7.16 0.07 7.76
CA ASN A 159 -6.71 0.67 9.04
C ASN A 159 -5.48 -0.04 9.64
N LYS A 160 -4.59 -0.56 8.79
CA LYS A 160 -3.33 -1.17 9.22
C LYS A 160 -2.19 -0.17 9.17
N ALA A 161 -1.28 -0.26 10.12
CA ALA A 161 -0.06 0.55 10.12
C ALA A 161 0.75 0.30 8.84
N SER A 162 1.26 1.35 8.22
CA SER A 162 2.09 1.23 7.03
C SER A 162 3.19 2.27 6.99
N ILE A 163 4.33 1.88 6.41
CA ILE A 163 5.45 2.77 6.09
C ILE A 163 5.63 2.74 4.58
N THR A 164 5.38 3.87 3.94
CA THR A 164 5.61 4.03 2.50
C THR A 164 7.01 4.61 2.26
N LEU A 165 7.80 3.89 1.49
CA LEU A 165 9.15 4.30 1.09
C LEU A 165 9.04 4.95 -0.30
N PHE A 166 9.27 6.25 -0.36
CA PHE A 166 9.25 7.00 -1.61
C PHE A 166 10.65 7.04 -2.21
N GLY A 167 10.77 6.57 -3.47
CA GLY A 167 11.96 6.76 -4.29
C GLY A 167 11.92 8.11 -5.03
N LEU A 168 12.92 8.34 -5.87
CA LEU A 168 12.93 9.47 -6.81
C LEU A 168 11.82 9.26 -7.86
N THR A 169 10.85 10.17 -7.92
CA THR A 169 9.76 10.21 -8.89
C THR A 169 9.86 11.44 -9.77
#